data_0afc3b367df8da30c95877b16c6f18ee
#
_entry.id   0afc3b367df8da30c95877b16c6f18ee
#
_cell.length_a   1.000
_cell.length_b   1.000
_cell.length_c   1.000
_cell.angle_alpha   90.00
_cell.angle_beta   90.00
_cell.angle_gamma   90.00
#
_symmetry.space_group_name_H-M   'P 1'
#
loop_
_entity.id
_entity.type
_entity.pdbx_description
1 polymer ?
#
loop_
_entity_poly.entity_id
_entity_poly.type
_entity_poly.pdbx_seq_one_letter_code
_entity_poly.pdbx_strand_id
1 'polypeptide(L)'
;MRVMERIMKSAIELIGNTPLVELGQLEKDIDAKARVVAKIEAFNPGGSVKDRVALAMIEQAERDGLLREGSVIIEPTSGNTGIGLALVSALKGYRLILTMPETMSIERRRLVAAYGAEVVLTPGSEGMKGAIAKAKLIQSELKDAVILGQFENKANPNKHYATTAEEIWKDTDGHVDVFVAGVGTGGTVSGVGKKLKEYNPNIKVIAVEPIASPMLSQGKAGAHKIQGIGAGFVPDNYNAAVVDEVITVADDEAIATARLLASKEGLLVGVSSGAAAFVALQLAKRDDLKGKTIAVLLPDTGERYLSTVLYAHDEHPTDVKL
;
A
#
# COMPACT_ATOMS: atom_id res chain seq x y z
N MET A 1 3.21 0.51 40.85
CA MET A 1 3.55 0.83 39.46
C MET A 1 2.68 2.01 39.01
N ARG A 2 3.27 3.16 38.68
CA ARG A 2 2.50 4.25 38.04
C ARG A 2 2.10 3.75 36.67
N VAL A 3 0.80 3.65 36.38
CA VAL A 3 0.29 3.43 35.03
C VAL A 3 0.68 4.67 34.24
N MET A 4 1.59 4.52 33.27
CA MET A 4 1.93 5.63 32.37
C MET A 4 0.71 5.93 31.49
N GLU A 5 0.35 7.20 31.42
CA GLU A 5 -0.69 7.69 30.51
C GLU A 5 -0.37 7.29 29.06
N ARG A 6 -1.35 6.67 28.37
CA ARG A 6 -1.22 6.23 26.95
C ARG A 6 -1.98 7.14 25.99
N ILE A 7 -2.04 8.42 26.29
CA ILE A 7 -2.69 9.40 25.43
C ILE A 7 -1.73 9.83 24.33
N MET A 8 -2.08 9.55 23.07
CA MET A 8 -1.34 10.01 21.90
C MET A 8 -1.57 11.52 21.72
N LYS A 9 -0.52 12.27 21.45
CA LYS A 9 -0.58 13.72 21.27
C LYS A 9 -0.99 14.14 19.86
N SER A 10 -0.85 13.24 18.89
CA SER A 10 -1.19 13.47 17.49
C SER A 10 -1.59 12.15 16.82
N ALA A 11 -2.47 12.22 15.83
CA ALA A 11 -2.80 11.06 15.00
C ALA A 11 -1.60 10.54 14.18
N ILE A 12 -0.52 11.30 14.03
CA ILE A 12 0.75 10.83 13.46
C ILE A 12 1.31 9.64 14.25
N GLU A 13 1.15 9.63 15.57
CA GLU A 13 1.65 8.56 16.45
C GLU A 13 0.89 7.24 16.29
N LEU A 14 -0.27 7.27 15.61
CA LEU A 14 -1.03 6.07 15.25
C LEU A 14 -0.52 5.40 13.97
N ILE A 15 0.37 6.05 13.22
CA ILE A 15 0.90 5.50 11.97
C ILE A 15 1.91 4.40 12.28
N GLY A 16 1.66 3.20 11.75
CA GLY A 16 2.46 2.02 12.02
C GLY A 16 1.94 1.19 13.18
N ASN A 17 2.76 0.27 13.67
CA ASN A 17 2.39 -0.73 14.69
C ASN A 17 1.07 -1.44 14.36
N THR A 18 0.85 -1.72 13.08
CA THR A 18 -0.34 -2.40 12.60
C THR A 18 -0.31 -3.87 12.99
N PRO A 19 -1.48 -4.51 13.24
CA PRO A 19 -1.51 -5.89 13.70
C PRO A 19 -1.13 -6.89 12.61
N LEU A 20 -0.66 -8.07 13.05
CA LEU A 20 -0.68 -9.31 12.28
C LEU A 20 -1.92 -10.13 12.65
N VAL A 21 -2.59 -10.69 11.64
CA VAL A 21 -3.76 -11.57 11.80
C VAL A 21 -3.51 -12.86 11.02
N GLU A 22 -3.74 -14.01 11.65
CA GLU A 22 -3.66 -15.31 10.99
C GLU A 22 -4.91 -15.56 10.13
N LEU A 23 -4.72 -16.01 8.90
CA LEU A 23 -5.81 -16.29 7.96
C LEU A 23 -6.34 -17.73 8.14
N GLY A 24 -6.72 -18.06 9.39
CA GLY A 24 -6.97 -19.42 9.82
C GLY A 24 -8.19 -20.09 9.20
N GLN A 25 -9.20 -19.34 8.75
CA GLN A 25 -10.33 -19.94 8.04
C GLN A 25 -9.95 -20.29 6.60
N LEU A 26 -9.24 -19.39 5.92
CA LEU A 26 -8.76 -19.63 4.56
C LEU A 26 -7.69 -20.72 4.52
N GLU A 27 -6.82 -20.81 5.53
CA GLU A 27 -5.87 -21.91 5.66
C GLU A 27 -6.57 -23.27 5.72
N LYS A 28 -7.65 -23.38 6.51
CA LYS A 28 -8.46 -24.60 6.60
C LYS A 28 -9.17 -24.93 5.29
N ASP A 29 -9.76 -23.93 4.63
CA ASP A 29 -10.50 -24.12 3.39
C ASP A 29 -9.62 -24.68 2.25
N ILE A 30 -8.29 -24.48 2.32
CA ILE A 30 -7.32 -24.91 1.29
C ILE A 30 -6.40 -26.06 1.72
N ASP A 31 -6.56 -26.60 2.91
CA ASP A 31 -5.64 -27.59 3.53
C ASP A 31 -4.19 -27.07 3.51
N ALA A 32 -3.97 -25.85 4.00
CA ALA A 32 -2.68 -25.18 3.99
C ALA A 32 -1.62 -25.98 4.76
N LYS A 33 -0.44 -26.06 4.21
CA LYS A 33 0.74 -26.70 4.83
C LYS A 33 1.63 -25.71 5.59
N ALA A 34 1.51 -24.42 5.25
CA ALA A 34 2.18 -23.33 5.90
C ALA A 34 1.16 -22.39 6.56
N ARG A 35 1.58 -21.73 7.62
CA ARG A 35 0.82 -20.69 8.31
C ARG A 35 0.88 -19.38 7.52
N VAL A 36 -0.24 -18.66 7.39
CA VAL A 36 -0.30 -17.36 6.70
C VAL A 36 -0.72 -16.27 7.67
N VAL A 37 0.15 -15.29 7.91
CA VAL A 37 -0.12 -14.14 8.75
C VAL A 37 -0.15 -12.87 7.92
N ALA A 38 -1.24 -12.10 8.05
CA ALA A 38 -1.51 -10.90 7.27
C ALA A 38 -1.19 -9.64 8.07
N LYS A 39 -0.31 -8.78 7.56
CA LYS A 39 -0.02 -7.44 8.09
C LYS A 39 -1.09 -6.47 7.62
N ILE A 40 -1.95 -6.00 8.53
CA ILE A 40 -3.17 -5.25 8.19
C ILE A 40 -2.90 -3.75 8.19
N GLU A 41 -2.50 -3.20 7.06
CA GLU A 41 -2.17 -1.77 6.93
C GLU A 41 -3.40 -0.84 6.89
N ALA A 42 -4.59 -1.40 6.79
CA ALA A 42 -5.84 -0.66 6.97
C ALA A 42 -6.00 -0.02 8.36
N PHE A 43 -5.25 -0.49 9.36
CA PHE A 43 -5.26 0.07 10.72
C PHE A 43 -4.44 1.35 10.88
N ASN A 44 -3.71 1.79 9.86
CA ASN A 44 -3.18 3.16 9.85
C ASN A 44 -4.35 4.17 9.83
N PRO A 45 -4.21 5.37 10.43
CA PRO A 45 -5.30 6.34 10.58
C PRO A 45 -5.90 6.81 9.25
N GLY A 46 -5.11 6.90 8.18
CA GLY A 46 -5.59 7.15 6.82
C GLY A 46 -6.03 5.88 6.07
N GLY A 47 -6.03 4.71 6.74
CA GLY A 47 -6.53 3.45 6.21
C GLY A 47 -5.64 2.75 5.19
N SER A 48 -4.34 3.04 5.14
CA SER A 48 -3.42 2.35 4.22
C SER A 48 -1.96 2.43 4.63
N VAL A 49 -1.17 1.56 4.03
CA VAL A 49 0.31 1.53 4.10
C VAL A 49 0.97 2.86 3.69
N LYS A 50 0.26 3.68 2.91
CA LYS A 50 0.80 4.94 2.41
C LYS A 50 0.88 6.05 3.45
N ASP A 51 0.23 5.92 4.59
CA ASP A 51 0.40 6.83 5.71
C ASP A 51 1.85 6.82 6.19
N ARG A 52 2.48 5.63 6.23
CA ARG A 52 3.91 5.46 6.55
C ARG A 52 4.80 6.19 5.55
N VAL A 53 4.51 6.02 4.27
CA VAL A 53 5.28 6.60 3.16
C VAL A 53 5.14 8.12 3.16
N ALA A 54 3.92 8.63 3.30
CA ALA A 54 3.64 10.07 3.34
C ALA A 54 4.38 10.75 4.50
N LEU A 55 4.27 10.18 5.71
CA LEU A 55 5.00 10.70 6.88
C LEU A 55 6.51 10.71 6.63
N ALA A 56 7.07 9.61 6.12
CA ALA A 56 8.50 9.49 5.90
C ALA A 56 9.03 10.49 4.86
N MET A 57 8.30 10.68 3.76
CA MET A 57 8.70 11.62 2.70
C MET A 57 8.65 13.07 3.20
N ILE A 58 7.62 13.45 3.96
CA ILE A 58 7.50 14.79 4.54
C ILE A 58 8.62 15.01 5.56
N GLU A 59 8.83 14.10 6.50
CA GLU A 59 9.89 14.22 7.51
C GLU A 59 11.30 14.23 6.90
N GLN A 60 11.52 13.49 5.81
CA GLN A 60 12.80 13.57 5.10
C GLN A 60 12.98 14.93 4.45
N ALA A 61 11.97 15.46 3.77
CA ALA A 61 12.04 16.78 3.14
C ALA A 61 12.23 17.92 4.17
N GLU A 62 11.67 17.78 5.39
CA GLU A 62 11.94 18.68 6.52
C GLU A 62 13.40 18.62 6.96
N ARG A 63 13.95 17.41 7.16
CA ARG A 63 15.36 17.23 7.54
C ARG A 63 16.35 17.78 6.50
N ASP A 64 15.99 17.64 5.23
CA ASP A 64 16.81 18.12 4.11
C ASP A 64 16.65 19.63 3.86
N GLY A 65 15.79 20.33 4.62
CA GLY A 65 15.51 21.76 4.48
C GLY A 65 14.70 22.10 3.22
N LEU A 66 14.12 21.11 2.54
CA LEU A 66 13.25 21.30 1.38
C LEU A 66 11.84 21.76 1.78
N LEU A 67 11.36 21.31 2.93
CA LEU A 67 10.09 21.74 3.53
C LEU A 67 10.36 22.59 4.77
N ARG A 68 9.68 23.73 4.85
CA ARG A 68 9.66 24.65 5.99
C ARG A 68 8.27 25.23 6.16
N GLU A 69 8.04 25.98 7.21
CA GLU A 69 6.78 26.69 7.43
C GLU A 69 6.41 27.52 6.19
N GLY A 70 5.16 27.36 5.71
CA GLY A 70 4.66 28.02 4.50
C GLY A 70 5.01 27.33 3.18
N SER A 71 5.80 26.26 3.17
CA SER A 71 6.04 25.46 1.96
C SER A 71 4.78 24.80 1.46
N VAL A 72 4.71 24.55 0.14
CA VAL A 72 3.61 23.87 -0.53
C VAL A 72 4.06 22.49 -1.00
N ILE A 73 3.32 21.45 -0.61
CA ILE A 73 3.54 20.10 -1.11
C ILE A 73 2.65 19.89 -2.33
N ILE A 74 3.21 19.35 -3.39
CA ILE A 74 2.50 18.98 -4.60
C ILE A 74 2.76 17.50 -4.87
N GLU A 75 1.73 16.71 -5.19
CA GLU A 75 1.94 15.32 -5.59
C GLU A 75 0.94 14.91 -6.67
N PRO A 76 1.43 14.36 -7.80
CA PRO A 76 0.56 13.79 -8.83
C PRO A 76 0.14 12.39 -8.40
N THR A 77 -1.02 12.28 -7.76
CA THR A 77 -1.54 11.00 -7.29
C THR A 77 -3.05 11.02 -7.10
N SER A 78 -3.70 9.93 -7.41
CA SER A 78 -5.13 9.70 -7.17
C SER A 78 -5.40 8.59 -6.16
N GLY A 79 -4.34 8.00 -5.61
CA GLY A 79 -4.42 6.83 -4.73
C GLY A 79 -4.18 7.14 -3.26
N ASN A 80 -3.87 6.10 -2.53
CA ASN A 80 -3.64 6.12 -1.08
C ASN A 80 -2.52 7.08 -0.65
N THR A 81 -1.53 7.32 -1.51
CA THR A 81 -0.47 8.30 -1.22
C THR A 81 -1.03 9.71 -1.03
N GLY A 82 -1.99 10.12 -1.87
CA GLY A 82 -2.67 11.42 -1.71
C GLY A 82 -3.41 11.53 -0.39
N ILE A 83 -4.03 10.44 0.07
CA ILE A 83 -4.75 10.40 1.36
C ILE A 83 -3.75 10.51 2.53
N GLY A 84 -2.67 9.72 2.50
CA GLY A 84 -1.63 9.79 3.52
C GLY A 84 -0.95 11.17 3.57
N LEU A 85 -0.66 11.77 2.41
CA LEU A 85 -0.12 13.14 2.35
C LEU A 85 -1.11 14.16 2.89
N ALA A 86 -2.41 14.03 2.57
CA ALA A 86 -3.44 14.94 3.07
C ALA A 86 -3.57 14.87 4.61
N LEU A 87 -3.59 13.65 5.16
CA LEU A 87 -3.58 13.43 6.61
C LEU A 87 -2.36 14.08 7.29
N VAL A 88 -1.16 13.79 6.80
CA VAL A 88 0.07 14.29 7.44
C VAL A 88 0.23 15.80 7.25
N SER A 89 -0.11 16.33 6.07
CA SER A 89 -0.08 17.77 5.79
C SER A 89 -1.02 18.54 6.69
N ALA A 90 -2.25 18.04 6.91
CA ALA A 90 -3.22 18.64 7.84
C ALA A 90 -2.66 18.72 9.27
N LEU A 91 -1.97 17.65 9.74
CA LEU A 91 -1.42 17.59 11.09
C LEU A 91 -0.15 18.43 11.28
N LYS A 92 0.62 18.65 10.21
CA LYS A 92 1.87 19.43 10.21
C LYS A 92 1.69 20.89 9.73
N GLY A 93 0.50 21.26 9.26
CA GLY A 93 0.21 22.62 8.80
C GLY A 93 0.73 22.96 7.41
N TYR A 94 0.99 21.96 6.56
CA TYR A 94 1.39 22.18 5.19
C TYR A 94 0.18 22.35 4.25
N ARG A 95 0.30 23.29 3.32
CA ARG A 95 -0.59 23.35 2.16
C ARG A 95 -0.27 22.20 1.22
N LEU A 96 -1.28 21.44 0.79
CA LEU A 96 -1.14 20.32 -0.12
C LEU A 96 -1.99 20.52 -1.37
N ILE A 97 -1.38 20.34 -2.53
CA ILE A 97 -2.04 20.34 -3.84
C ILE A 97 -1.86 18.95 -4.46
N LEU A 98 -2.97 18.27 -4.75
CA LEU A 98 -2.97 16.98 -5.44
C LEU A 98 -3.46 17.17 -6.88
N THR A 99 -2.68 16.70 -7.85
CA THR A 99 -3.11 16.68 -9.24
C THR A 99 -3.53 15.27 -9.63
N MET A 100 -4.69 15.15 -10.27
CA MET A 100 -5.25 13.85 -10.69
C MET A 100 -6.19 13.97 -11.88
N PRO A 101 -6.34 12.89 -12.68
CA PRO A 101 -7.32 12.88 -13.77
C PRO A 101 -8.76 13.04 -13.26
N GLU A 102 -9.59 13.73 -14.02
CA GLU A 102 -11.01 13.92 -13.70
C GLU A 102 -11.85 12.63 -13.69
N THR A 103 -11.30 11.54 -14.21
CA THR A 103 -11.90 10.20 -14.16
C THR A 103 -11.85 9.55 -12.77
N MET A 104 -11.12 10.15 -11.83
CA MET A 104 -11.05 9.66 -10.46
C MET A 104 -12.39 9.85 -9.74
N SER A 105 -12.76 8.87 -8.89
CA SER A 105 -14.04 8.85 -8.20
C SER A 105 -14.22 10.08 -7.29
N ILE A 106 -15.46 10.51 -7.17
CA ILE A 106 -15.82 11.68 -6.34
C ILE A 106 -15.50 11.42 -4.86
N GLU A 107 -15.64 10.19 -4.39
CA GLU A 107 -15.35 9.79 -3.00
C GLU A 107 -13.87 10.04 -2.67
N ARG A 108 -12.94 9.68 -3.58
CA ARG A 108 -11.51 9.94 -3.40
C ARG A 108 -11.18 11.42 -3.33
N ARG A 109 -11.82 12.23 -4.20
CA ARG A 109 -11.64 13.70 -4.19
C ARG A 109 -12.16 14.30 -2.89
N ARG A 110 -13.35 13.87 -2.45
CA ARG A 110 -13.96 14.33 -1.19
C ARG A 110 -13.14 13.93 0.03
N LEU A 111 -12.56 12.72 0.02
CA LEU A 111 -11.74 12.25 1.14
C LEU A 111 -10.50 13.12 1.35
N VAL A 112 -9.74 13.42 0.29
CA VAL A 112 -8.55 14.29 0.44
C VAL A 112 -8.93 15.73 0.74
N ALA A 113 -10.03 16.24 0.18
CA ALA A 113 -10.55 17.57 0.47
C ALA A 113 -11.03 17.71 1.93
N ALA A 114 -11.55 16.62 2.53
CA ALA A 114 -11.94 16.61 3.95
C ALA A 114 -10.73 16.83 4.89
N TYR A 115 -9.52 16.44 4.48
CA TYR A 115 -8.28 16.77 5.18
C TYR A 115 -7.73 18.16 4.85
N GLY A 116 -8.39 18.94 3.96
CA GLY A 116 -7.95 20.28 3.57
C GLY A 116 -7.03 20.32 2.35
N ALA A 117 -6.82 19.22 1.64
CA ALA A 117 -6.03 19.22 0.42
C ALA A 117 -6.78 19.89 -0.75
N GLU A 118 -6.05 20.64 -1.56
CA GLU A 118 -6.54 21.21 -2.82
C GLU A 118 -6.43 20.16 -3.93
N VAL A 119 -7.49 20.01 -4.73
CA VAL A 119 -7.51 19.04 -5.83
C VAL A 119 -7.55 19.79 -7.16
N VAL A 120 -6.54 19.53 -7.99
CA VAL A 120 -6.47 20.06 -9.36
C VAL A 120 -6.71 18.92 -10.34
N LEU A 121 -7.83 19.00 -11.06
CA LEU A 121 -8.21 17.98 -12.04
C LEU A 121 -7.54 18.25 -13.38
N THR A 122 -7.14 17.17 -14.05
CA THR A 122 -6.59 17.19 -15.41
C THR A 122 -7.49 16.39 -16.35
N PRO A 123 -7.44 16.64 -17.69
CA PRO A 123 -8.23 15.89 -18.65
C PRO A 123 -8.05 14.37 -18.51
N GLY A 124 -9.16 13.64 -18.47
CA GLY A 124 -9.15 12.18 -18.32
C GLY A 124 -8.37 11.46 -19.41
N SER A 125 -8.40 12.01 -20.64
CA SER A 125 -7.66 11.48 -21.81
C SER A 125 -6.14 11.48 -21.65
N GLU A 126 -5.60 12.36 -20.79
CA GLU A 126 -4.16 12.46 -20.52
C GLU A 126 -3.70 11.52 -19.40
N GLY A 127 -4.62 10.95 -18.63
CA GLY A 127 -4.34 10.05 -17.53
C GLY A 127 -3.34 10.63 -16.52
N MET A 128 -2.52 9.76 -15.91
CA MET A 128 -1.50 10.20 -14.95
C MET A 128 -0.39 11.05 -15.56
N LYS A 129 -0.12 10.94 -16.86
CA LYS A 129 0.87 11.80 -17.54
C LYS A 129 0.46 13.27 -17.47
N GLY A 130 -0.82 13.57 -17.71
CA GLY A 130 -1.37 14.92 -17.56
C GLY A 130 -1.27 15.45 -16.12
N ALA A 131 -1.59 14.60 -15.15
CA ALA A 131 -1.46 14.95 -13.73
C ALA A 131 -0.01 15.30 -13.35
N ILE A 132 0.97 14.52 -13.81
CA ILE A 132 2.40 14.77 -13.59
C ILE A 132 2.85 16.09 -14.24
N ALA A 133 2.44 16.33 -15.49
CA ALA A 133 2.77 17.56 -16.19
C ALA A 133 2.17 18.78 -15.46
N LYS A 134 0.92 18.68 -14.99
CA LYS A 134 0.27 19.76 -14.23
C LYS A 134 0.93 20.02 -12.89
N ALA A 135 1.36 18.96 -12.17
CA ALA A 135 2.11 19.10 -10.92
C ALA A 135 3.41 19.90 -11.13
N LYS A 136 4.18 19.55 -12.17
CA LYS A 136 5.43 20.26 -12.52
C LYS A 136 5.20 21.72 -12.92
N LEU A 137 4.11 22.00 -13.66
CA LEU A 137 3.73 23.36 -14.02
C LEU A 137 3.43 24.17 -12.75
N ILE A 138 2.57 23.66 -11.86
CA ILE A 138 2.25 24.34 -10.60
C ILE A 138 3.51 24.55 -9.75
N GLN A 139 4.40 23.56 -9.68
CA GLN A 139 5.68 23.69 -8.97
C GLN A 139 6.53 24.83 -9.53
N SER A 140 6.56 25.02 -10.85
CA SER A 140 7.34 26.10 -11.48
C SER A 140 6.76 27.51 -11.24
N GLU A 141 5.47 27.60 -10.95
CA GLU A 141 4.74 28.85 -10.70
C GLU A 141 4.72 29.25 -9.20
N LEU A 142 4.86 28.28 -8.31
CA LEU A 142 4.79 28.50 -6.87
C LEU A 142 6.18 28.50 -6.24
N LYS A 143 6.46 29.56 -5.47
CA LYS A 143 7.67 29.62 -4.64
C LYS A 143 7.56 28.59 -3.50
N ASP A 144 8.68 27.96 -3.17
CA ASP A 144 8.81 27.00 -2.07
C ASP A 144 7.85 25.78 -2.21
N ALA A 145 7.59 25.35 -3.45
CA ALA A 145 6.77 24.20 -3.77
C ALA A 145 7.62 22.95 -4.01
N VAL A 146 7.26 21.84 -3.39
CA VAL A 146 8.01 20.57 -3.42
C VAL A 146 7.12 19.43 -3.92
N ILE A 147 7.62 18.68 -4.92
CA ILE A 147 7.06 17.37 -5.30
C ILE A 147 7.87 16.30 -4.56
N LEU A 148 7.22 15.43 -3.81
CA LEU A 148 7.90 14.45 -2.97
C LEU A 148 8.33 13.18 -3.72
N GLY A 149 7.59 12.77 -4.75
CA GLY A 149 7.99 11.73 -5.69
C GLY A 149 8.03 10.31 -5.09
N GLN A 150 6.87 9.71 -4.86
CA GLN A 150 6.75 8.41 -4.17
C GLN A 150 7.48 7.23 -4.83
N PHE A 151 7.78 7.29 -6.14
CA PHE A 151 8.37 6.19 -6.89
C PHE A 151 9.91 6.16 -6.83
N GLU A 152 10.53 7.34 -6.64
CA GLU A 152 11.99 7.52 -6.57
C GLU A 152 12.49 7.87 -5.17
N ASN A 153 11.65 8.43 -4.31
CA ASN A 153 12.03 8.92 -2.99
C ASN A 153 12.42 7.79 -2.05
N LYS A 154 13.69 7.76 -1.63
CA LYS A 154 14.25 6.71 -0.78
C LYS A 154 13.71 6.67 0.65
N ALA A 155 13.05 7.73 1.10
CA ALA A 155 12.34 7.71 2.39
C ALA A 155 11.23 6.64 2.41
N ASN A 156 10.64 6.30 1.26
CA ASN A 156 9.64 5.25 1.11
C ASN A 156 10.20 3.87 1.52
N PRO A 157 11.15 3.23 0.82
CA PRO A 157 11.68 1.94 1.24
C PRO A 157 12.36 1.99 2.62
N ASN A 158 13.01 3.10 2.98
CA ASN A 158 13.66 3.26 4.27
C ASN A 158 12.65 3.22 5.43
N LYS A 159 11.45 3.77 5.27
CA LYS A 159 10.40 3.68 6.29
C LYS A 159 9.96 2.23 6.52
N HIS A 160 9.78 1.47 5.45
CA HIS A 160 9.43 0.06 5.55
C HIS A 160 10.55 -0.79 6.17
N TYR A 161 11.79 -0.49 5.83
CA TYR A 161 12.97 -1.11 6.46
C TYR A 161 13.02 -0.85 7.96
N ALA A 162 12.79 0.39 8.38
CA ALA A 162 12.93 0.81 9.77
C ALA A 162 11.70 0.49 10.65
N THR A 163 10.52 0.25 10.07
CA THR A 163 9.29 0.05 10.85
C THR A 163 8.55 -1.22 10.48
N THR A 164 8.02 -1.34 9.29
CA THR A 164 7.18 -2.47 8.86
C THR A 164 7.89 -3.81 9.03
N ALA A 165 9.15 -3.90 8.65
CA ALA A 165 9.96 -5.10 8.80
C ALA A 165 10.21 -5.47 10.26
N GLU A 166 10.54 -4.47 11.09
CA GLU A 166 10.75 -4.64 12.53
C GLU A 166 9.48 -5.14 13.23
N GLU A 167 8.34 -4.57 12.86
CA GLU A 167 7.04 -4.98 13.37
C GLU A 167 6.75 -6.45 13.01
N ILE A 168 6.92 -6.83 11.74
CA ILE A 168 6.72 -8.22 11.30
C ILE A 168 7.66 -9.17 12.05
N TRP A 169 8.96 -8.84 12.13
CA TRP A 169 9.95 -9.66 12.83
C TRP A 169 9.60 -9.86 14.30
N LYS A 170 9.28 -8.77 15.00
CA LYS A 170 8.92 -8.79 16.41
C LYS A 170 7.61 -9.55 16.66
N ASP A 171 6.57 -9.28 15.87
CA ASP A 171 5.23 -9.84 16.07
C ASP A 171 5.17 -11.34 15.71
N THR A 172 6.15 -11.85 14.94
CA THR A 172 6.32 -13.28 14.65
C THR A 172 7.37 -13.96 15.56
N ASP A 173 7.95 -13.23 16.52
CA ASP A 173 9.08 -13.70 17.32
C ASP A 173 10.24 -14.25 16.46
N GLY A 174 10.48 -13.60 15.31
CA GLY A 174 11.48 -14.00 14.32
C GLY A 174 11.11 -15.21 13.46
N HIS A 175 9.90 -15.76 13.63
CA HIS A 175 9.43 -16.93 12.88
C HIS A 175 8.68 -16.50 11.59
N VAL A 176 9.43 -15.96 10.64
CA VAL A 176 8.97 -15.66 9.30
C VAL A 176 9.92 -16.29 8.28
N ASP A 177 9.37 -17.10 7.34
CA ASP A 177 10.15 -17.80 6.33
C ASP A 177 9.94 -17.20 4.92
N VAL A 178 8.76 -16.64 4.68
CA VAL A 178 8.38 -16.03 3.40
C VAL A 178 7.71 -14.69 3.65
N PHE A 179 8.08 -13.66 2.90
CA PHE A 179 7.40 -12.38 2.88
C PHE A 179 6.79 -12.11 1.50
N VAL A 180 5.51 -11.78 1.44
CA VAL A 180 4.74 -11.54 0.21
C VAL A 180 4.22 -10.11 0.19
N ALA A 181 4.47 -9.37 -0.87
CA ALA A 181 3.91 -8.02 -1.05
C ALA A 181 3.67 -7.67 -2.52
N GLY A 182 2.57 -6.99 -2.81
CA GLY A 182 2.28 -6.39 -4.10
C GLY A 182 3.20 -5.20 -4.41
N VAL A 183 3.61 -5.05 -5.68
CA VAL A 183 4.54 -4.00 -6.11
C VAL A 183 3.82 -2.87 -6.82
N GLY A 184 3.62 -1.75 -6.10
CA GLY A 184 3.20 -0.46 -6.66
C GLY A 184 4.42 0.45 -6.83
N THR A 185 4.88 1.08 -5.74
CA THR A 185 6.08 1.92 -5.74
C THR A 185 7.38 1.15 -5.48
N GLY A 186 7.28 -0.14 -5.15
CA GLY A 186 8.44 -0.97 -4.80
C GLY A 186 8.96 -0.81 -3.37
N GLY A 187 8.53 0.21 -2.64
CA GLY A 187 9.07 0.55 -1.32
C GLY A 187 8.86 -0.55 -0.27
N THR A 188 7.67 -1.13 -0.21
CA THR A 188 7.34 -2.17 0.77
C THR A 188 8.19 -3.42 0.59
N VAL A 189 8.16 -4.03 -0.60
CA VAL A 189 8.89 -5.28 -0.86
C VAL A 189 10.39 -5.10 -0.69
N SER A 190 10.92 -3.96 -1.11
CA SER A 190 12.35 -3.65 -1.05
C SER A 190 12.82 -3.36 0.37
N GLY A 191 12.09 -2.50 1.11
CA GLY A 191 12.46 -2.14 2.47
C GLY A 191 12.31 -3.29 3.44
N VAL A 192 11.15 -3.97 3.42
CA VAL A 192 10.91 -5.14 4.28
C VAL A 192 11.84 -6.28 3.91
N GLY A 193 11.93 -6.61 2.62
CA GLY A 193 12.78 -7.72 2.15
C GLY A 193 14.24 -7.54 2.53
N LYS A 194 14.78 -6.32 2.37
CA LYS A 194 16.15 -6.02 2.78
C LYS A 194 16.36 -6.30 4.28
N LYS A 195 15.49 -5.76 5.12
CA LYS A 195 15.64 -5.88 6.58
C LYS A 195 15.44 -7.31 7.08
N LEU A 196 14.43 -8.01 6.57
CA LEU A 196 14.20 -9.40 6.96
C LEU A 196 15.36 -10.32 6.56
N LYS A 197 15.97 -10.10 5.38
CA LYS A 197 17.16 -10.85 4.95
C LYS A 197 18.41 -10.53 5.76
N GLU A 198 18.51 -9.33 6.36
CA GLU A 198 19.59 -9.04 7.33
C GLU A 198 19.45 -9.85 8.62
N TYR A 199 18.20 -10.11 9.07
CA TYR A 199 17.95 -10.99 10.21
C TYR A 199 18.14 -12.46 9.88
N ASN A 200 17.61 -12.90 8.73
CA ASN A 200 17.75 -14.28 8.26
C ASN A 200 17.84 -14.29 6.72
N PRO A 201 19.02 -14.53 6.13
CA PRO A 201 19.24 -14.52 4.68
C PRO A 201 18.45 -15.61 3.93
N ASN A 202 17.90 -16.60 4.64
CA ASN A 202 17.11 -17.68 4.04
C ASN A 202 15.63 -17.28 3.84
N ILE A 203 15.19 -16.15 4.37
CA ILE A 203 13.80 -15.65 4.13
C ILE A 203 13.61 -15.41 2.65
N LYS A 204 12.52 -15.96 2.10
CA LYS A 204 12.11 -15.73 0.71
C LYS A 204 11.25 -14.48 0.61
N VAL A 205 11.59 -13.61 -0.32
CA VAL A 205 10.85 -12.38 -0.60
C VAL A 205 10.15 -12.52 -1.95
N ILE A 206 8.83 -12.48 -1.93
CA ILE A 206 7.98 -12.69 -3.10
C ILE A 206 7.32 -11.36 -3.47
N ALA A 207 7.60 -10.89 -4.67
CA ALA A 207 6.95 -9.74 -5.27
C ALA A 207 5.71 -10.18 -6.07
N VAL A 208 4.61 -9.45 -5.93
CA VAL A 208 3.37 -9.74 -6.66
C VAL A 208 3.07 -8.62 -7.66
N GLU A 209 2.80 -9.00 -8.91
CA GLU A 209 2.40 -8.09 -9.99
C GLU A 209 1.20 -8.62 -10.77
N PRO A 210 0.43 -7.75 -11.49
CA PRO A 210 -0.69 -8.20 -12.31
C PRO A 210 -0.21 -9.00 -13.54
N ILE A 211 -0.86 -10.13 -13.85
CA ILE A 211 -0.55 -10.93 -15.03
C ILE A 211 -0.75 -10.16 -16.35
N ALA A 212 -1.68 -9.20 -16.37
CA ALA A 212 -1.92 -8.33 -17.51
C ALA A 212 -0.86 -7.22 -17.67
N SER A 213 -0.05 -6.95 -16.64
CA SER A 213 1.02 -5.95 -16.65
C SER A 213 2.28 -6.48 -15.97
N PRO A 214 2.89 -7.56 -16.50
CA PRO A 214 4.04 -8.24 -15.89
C PRO A 214 5.34 -7.47 -16.17
N MET A 215 5.44 -6.27 -15.62
CA MET A 215 6.55 -5.35 -15.88
C MET A 215 7.85 -5.83 -15.25
N LEU A 216 7.77 -6.39 -14.02
CA LEU A 216 8.97 -6.83 -13.28
C LEU A 216 9.52 -8.15 -13.87
N SER A 217 8.65 -9.09 -14.23
CA SER A 217 9.06 -10.41 -14.73
C SER A 217 9.28 -10.46 -16.23
N GLN A 218 8.56 -9.64 -17.03
CA GLN A 218 8.55 -9.74 -18.50
C GLN A 218 8.80 -8.40 -19.22
N GLY A 219 8.92 -7.27 -18.52
CA GLY A 219 9.12 -5.96 -19.12
C GLY A 219 7.92 -5.44 -19.94
N LYS A 220 6.71 -5.94 -19.67
CA LYS A 220 5.49 -5.61 -20.42
C LYS A 220 4.49 -4.88 -19.54
N ALA A 221 4.01 -3.71 -19.99
CA ALA A 221 2.92 -2.98 -19.37
C ALA A 221 1.60 -3.32 -20.05
N GLY A 222 0.51 -3.37 -19.28
CA GLY A 222 -0.83 -3.60 -19.77
C GLY A 222 -1.90 -3.08 -18.82
N ALA A 223 -3.14 -2.99 -19.31
CA ALA A 223 -4.28 -2.58 -18.50
C ALA A 223 -4.73 -3.72 -17.58
N HIS A 224 -5.00 -3.40 -16.31
CA HIS A 224 -5.50 -4.32 -15.30
C HIS A 224 -6.41 -3.62 -14.30
N LYS A 225 -7.16 -4.38 -13.48
CA LYS A 225 -8.10 -3.84 -12.48
C LYS A 225 -7.53 -3.80 -11.06
N ILE A 226 -6.33 -4.28 -10.81
CA ILE A 226 -5.71 -4.35 -9.48
C ILE A 226 -5.11 -2.99 -9.12
N GLN A 227 -5.94 -2.08 -8.59
CA GLN A 227 -5.47 -0.75 -8.18
C GLN A 227 -4.42 -0.85 -7.08
N GLY A 228 -3.39 0.01 -7.16
CA GLY A 228 -2.35 0.12 -6.13
C GLY A 228 -1.05 -0.61 -6.43
N ILE A 229 -1.06 -1.55 -7.39
CA ILE A 229 0.14 -2.25 -7.90
C ILE A 229 0.21 -2.16 -9.43
N GLY A 230 1.29 -2.62 -10.04
CA GLY A 230 1.42 -2.68 -11.50
C GLY A 230 1.50 -1.29 -12.15
N ALA A 231 2.45 -0.45 -11.75
CA ALA A 231 2.58 0.94 -12.22
C ALA A 231 2.85 1.11 -13.74
N GLY A 232 3.11 0.01 -14.46
CA GLY A 232 3.43 0.02 -15.90
C GLY A 232 4.88 0.40 -16.21
N PHE A 233 5.71 0.53 -15.19
CA PHE A 233 7.17 0.72 -15.27
C PHE A 233 7.82 0.12 -14.01
N VAL A 234 9.14 -0.09 -14.04
CA VAL A 234 9.91 -0.51 -12.86
C VAL A 234 10.24 0.71 -12.02
N PRO A 235 9.72 0.81 -10.77
CA PRO A 235 10.00 1.97 -9.92
C PRO A 235 11.45 2.00 -9.44
N ASP A 236 12.04 3.19 -9.27
CA ASP A 236 13.41 3.35 -8.75
C ASP A 236 13.58 2.84 -7.31
N ASN A 237 12.46 2.73 -6.57
CA ASN A 237 12.44 2.16 -5.22
C ASN A 237 12.40 0.63 -5.21
N TYR A 238 12.16 -0.02 -6.36
CA TYR A 238 12.20 -1.47 -6.44
C TYR A 238 13.65 -1.98 -6.45
N ASN A 239 13.96 -2.85 -5.50
CA ASN A 239 15.27 -3.49 -5.40
C ASN A 239 15.16 -4.97 -5.75
N ALA A 240 15.46 -5.31 -6.99
CA ALA A 240 15.43 -6.69 -7.48
C ALA A 240 16.39 -7.63 -6.72
N ALA A 241 17.47 -7.11 -6.14
CA ALA A 241 18.47 -7.92 -5.45
C ALA A 241 17.95 -8.57 -4.14
N VAL A 242 16.87 -8.05 -3.57
CA VAL A 242 16.26 -8.62 -2.35
C VAL A 242 15.06 -9.52 -2.65
N VAL A 243 14.58 -9.53 -3.88
CA VAL A 243 13.41 -10.33 -4.32
C VAL A 243 13.88 -11.67 -4.87
N ASP A 244 13.34 -12.76 -4.34
CA ASP A 244 13.68 -14.12 -4.77
C ASP A 244 12.81 -14.59 -5.93
N GLU A 245 11.54 -14.17 -5.98
CA GLU A 245 10.58 -14.57 -7.00
C GLU A 245 9.55 -13.45 -7.26
N VAL A 246 9.14 -13.32 -8.53
CA VAL A 246 8.03 -12.45 -8.93
C VAL A 246 6.89 -13.34 -9.40
N ILE A 247 5.74 -13.25 -8.74
CA ILE A 247 4.55 -14.05 -9.06
C ILE A 247 3.46 -13.14 -9.62
N THR A 248 2.91 -13.53 -10.75
CA THR A 248 1.80 -12.80 -11.38
C THR A 248 0.45 -13.29 -10.85
N VAL A 249 -0.54 -12.39 -10.82
CA VAL A 249 -1.91 -12.67 -10.40
C VAL A 249 -2.92 -12.08 -11.37
N ALA A 250 -3.99 -12.82 -11.65
CA ALA A 250 -5.09 -12.35 -12.49
C ALA A 250 -6.04 -11.41 -11.71
N ASP A 251 -6.74 -10.53 -12.43
CA ASP A 251 -7.73 -9.62 -11.83
C ASP A 251 -8.81 -10.37 -11.05
N ASP A 252 -9.32 -11.46 -11.62
CA ASP A 252 -10.40 -12.25 -11.02
C ASP A 252 -9.93 -13.01 -9.77
N GLU A 253 -8.71 -13.51 -9.75
CA GLU A 253 -8.09 -14.15 -8.58
C GLU A 253 -7.92 -13.16 -7.43
N ALA A 254 -7.47 -11.94 -7.74
CA ALA A 254 -7.33 -10.87 -6.75
C ALA A 254 -8.68 -10.44 -6.17
N ILE A 255 -9.70 -10.27 -7.02
CA ILE A 255 -11.05 -9.87 -6.63
C ILE A 255 -11.70 -10.96 -5.78
N ALA A 256 -11.68 -12.22 -6.23
CA ALA A 256 -12.26 -13.33 -5.50
C ALA A 256 -11.62 -13.49 -4.11
N THR A 257 -10.29 -13.38 -4.02
CA THR A 257 -9.58 -13.53 -2.74
C THR A 257 -9.86 -12.36 -1.79
N ALA A 258 -9.98 -11.11 -2.29
CA ALA A 258 -10.36 -9.98 -1.45
C ALA A 258 -11.78 -10.15 -0.85
N ARG A 259 -12.72 -10.70 -1.62
CA ARG A 259 -14.07 -11.04 -1.15
C ARG A 259 -14.05 -12.18 -0.10
N LEU A 260 -13.20 -13.20 -0.30
CA LEU A 260 -13.00 -14.27 0.69
C LEU A 260 -12.39 -13.75 1.99
N LEU A 261 -11.41 -12.84 1.93
CA LEU A 261 -10.88 -12.18 3.13
C LEU A 261 -11.98 -11.46 3.92
N ALA A 262 -12.89 -10.77 3.24
CA ALA A 262 -14.02 -10.11 3.88
C ALA A 262 -15.02 -11.11 4.48
N SER A 263 -15.45 -12.13 3.72
CA SER A 263 -16.51 -13.04 4.13
C SER A 263 -16.06 -14.14 5.09
N LYS A 264 -14.78 -14.55 5.04
CA LYS A 264 -14.26 -15.66 5.86
C LYS A 264 -13.41 -15.19 7.03
N GLU A 265 -12.64 -14.13 6.86
CA GLU A 265 -11.71 -13.62 7.88
C GLU A 265 -12.19 -12.29 8.52
N GLY A 266 -13.30 -11.70 8.01
CA GLY A 266 -13.81 -10.42 8.49
C GLY A 266 -12.92 -9.23 8.10
N LEU A 267 -12.04 -9.40 7.12
CA LEU A 267 -11.07 -8.40 6.69
C LEU A 267 -11.54 -7.74 5.39
N LEU A 268 -12.22 -6.60 5.49
CA LEU A 268 -12.63 -5.80 4.34
C LEU A 268 -11.42 -5.03 3.80
N VAL A 269 -10.87 -5.49 2.67
CA VAL A 269 -9.59 -5.00 2.12
C VAL A 269 -9.70 -4.60 0.65
N GLY A 270 -8.70 -3.85 0.14
CA GLY A 270 -8.63 -3.49 -1.27
C GLY A 270 -8.19 -4.65 -2.18
N VAL A 271 -8.34 -4.48 -3.50
CA VAL A 271 -8.04 -5.51 -4.50
C VAL A 271 -6.57 -5.94 -4.50
N SER A 272 -5.62 -5.04 -4.22
CA SER A 272 -4.20 -5.38 -4.11
C SER A 272 -3.88 -6.23 -2.89
N SER A 273 -4.68 -6.12 -1.82
CA SER A 273 -4.63 -7.04 -0.68
C SER A 273 -5.05 -8.44 -1.09
N GLY A 274 -6.14 -8.56 -1.89
CA GLY A 274 -6.58 -9.83 -2.46
C GLY A 274 -5.50 -10.47 -3.35
N ALA A 275 -4.82 -9.67 -4.18
CA ALA A 275 -3.73 -10.14 -5.01
C ALA A 275 -2.57 -10.73 -4.19
N ALA A 276 -2.11 -10.02 -3.16
CA ALA A 276 -1.03 -10.49 -2.30
C ALA A 276 -1.44 -11.73 -1.49
N ALA A 277 -2.66 -11.74 -0.94
CA ALA A 277 -3.19 -12.88 -0.18
C ALA A 277 -3.39 -14.11 -1.07
N PHE A 278 -3.86 -13.97 -2.31
CA PHE A 278 -3.96 -15.08 -3.26
C PHE A 278 -2.61 -15.79 -3.41
N VAL A 279 -1.55 -15.04 -3.69
CA VAL A 279 -0.20 -15.61 -3.83
C VAL A 279 0.26 -16.28 -2.54
N ALA A 280 0.05 -15.65 -1.38
CA ALA A 280 0.42 -16.24 -0.08
C ALA A 280 -0.32 -17.57 0.19
N LEU A 281 -1.62 -17.64 -0.13
CA LEU A 281 -2.42 -18.84 0.02
C LEU A 281 -2.01 -19.95 -0.98
N GLN A 282 -1.63 -19.60 -2.22
CA GLN A 282 -1.08 -20.59 -3.16
C GLN A 282 0.27 -21.15 -2.67
N LEU A 283 1.14 -20.29 -2.15
CA LEU A 283 2.41 -20.72 -1.53
C LEU A 283 2.17 -21.62 -0.32
N ALA A 284 1.15 -21.34 0.48
CA ALA A 284 0.83 -22.12 1.68
C ALA A 284 0.44 -23.58 1.39
N LYS A 285 0.05 -23.92 0.16
CA LYS A 285 -0.24 -25.30 -0.27
C LYS A 285 1.00 -26.13 -0.59
N ARG A 286 2.17 -25.47 -0.74
CA ARG A 286 3.39 -26.12 -1.22
C ARG A 286 4.00 -27.04 -0.15
N ASP A 287 4.49 -28.22 -0.56
CA ASP A 287 5.14 -29.19 0.34
C ASP A 287 6.46 -28.68 0.92
N ASP A 288 7.23 -27.92 0.14
CA ASP A 288 8.50 -27.33 0.56
C ASP A 288 8.35 -26.22 1.62
N LEU A 289 7.13 -25.71 1.82
CA LEU A 289 6.82 -24.71 2.84
C LEU A 289 6.05 -25.30 4.03
N LYS A 290 5.94 -26.63 4.15
CA LYS A 290 5.26 -27.27 5.27
C LYS A 290 5.87 -26.86 6.63
N GLY A 291 4.98 -26.35 7.52
CA GLY A 291 5.38 -25.87 8.86
C GLY A 291 6.08 -24.52 8.87
N LYS A 292 6.13 -23.83 7.73
CA LYS A 292 6.71 -22.50 7.56
C LYS A 292 5.67 -21.41 7.82
N THR A 293 6.16 -20.18 8.09
CA THR A 293 5.32 -18.98 8.27
C THR A 293 5.48 -18.04 7.08
N ILE A 294 4.37 -17.69 6.44
CA ILE A 294 4.28 -16.74 5.34
C ILE A 294 3.65 -15.45 5.88
N ALA A 295 4.40 -14.35 5.87
CA ALA A 295 3.87 -13.03 6.18
C ALA A 295 3.46 -12.34 4.87
N VAL A 296 2.21 -11.87 4.79
CA VAL A 296 1.68 -11.14 3.63
C VAL A 296 1.21 -9.76 4.05
N LEU A 297 1.55 -8.72 3.27
CA LEU A 297 1.10 -7.36 3.56
C LEU A 297 -0.19 -7.06 2.79
N LEU A 298 -1.24 -6.65 3.53
CA LEU A 298 -2.53 -6.19 3.02
C LEU A 298 -2.56 -4.66 3.07
N PRO A 299 -2.43 -3.96 1.91
CA PRO A 299 -2.07 -2.55 1.87
C PRO A 299 -3.12 -1.57 2.39
N ASP A 300 -4.42 -1.85 2.24
CA ASP A 300 -5.46 -0.86 2.52
C ASP A 300 -6.84 -1.44 2.82
N THR A 301 -7.74 -0.55 3.29
CA THR A 301 -9.15 -0.85 3.55
C THR A 301 -9.96 -1.04 2.26
N GLY A 302 -10.97 -1.90 2.31
CA GLY A 302 -11.93 -2.14 1.23
C GLY A 302 -12.99 -1.06 1.05
N GLU A 303 -13.21 -0.19 2.03
CA GLU A 303 -14.26 0.85 1.97
C GLU A 303 -14.11 1.77 0.75
N ARG A 304 -12.89 1.96 0.26
CA ARG A 304 -12.58 2.78 -0.93
C ARG A 304 -12.97 2.13 -2.25
N TYR A 305 -13.46 0.89 -2.21
CA TYR A 305 -13.76 0.05 -3.38
C TYR A 305 -15.21 -0.42 -3.42
N LEU A 306 -16.08 0.07 -2.49
CA LEU A 306 -17.47 -0.38 -2.39
C LEU A 306 -18.28 -0.12 -3.66
N SER A 307 -17.98 0.98 -4.39
CA SER A 307 -18.63 1.32 -5.67
C SER A 307 -17.92 0.74 -6.91
N THR A 308 -16.90 -0.10 -6.72
CA THR A 308 -16.15 -0.74 -7.82
C THR A 308 -16.58 -2.19 -8.01
N VAL A 309 -16.10 -2.81 -9.10
CA VAL A 309 -16.33 -4.24 -9.38
C VAL A 309 -15.84 -5.18 -8.24
N LEU A 310 -15.06 -4.68 -7.29
CA LEU A 310 -14.61 -5.48 -6.16
C LEU A 310 -15.78 -5.89 -5.25
N TYR A 311 -16.67 -4.93 -4.89
CA TYR A 311 -17.76 -5.16 -3.93
C TYR A 311 -19.14 -4.83 -4.50
N ALA A 312 -19.25 -4.05 -5.59
CA ALA A 312 -20.50 -3.84 -6.30
C ALA A 312 -20.75 -5.03 -7.25
N HIS A 313 -21.42 -6.07 -6.76
CA HIS A 313 -21.74 -7.26 -7.54
C HIS A 313 -23.07 -7.89 -7.09
N ASP A 314 -23.73 -8.61 -8.02
CA ASP A 314 -25.10 -9.11 -7.84
C ASP A 314 -25.23 -10.24 -6.80
N GLU A 315 -24.15 -10.95 -6.45
CA GLU A 315 -24.15 -12.02 -5.45
C GLU A 315 -24.50 -11.54 -4.02
N HIS A 316 -24.27 -10.24 -3.75
CA HIS A 316 -24.59 -9.60 -2.47
C HIS A 316 -25.35 -8.30 -2.72
N PRO A 317 -26.63 -8.35 -3.11
CA PRO A 317 -27.45 -7.17 -3.32
C PRO A 317 -27.63 -6.37 -2.04
N THR A 318 -27.64 -5.04 -2.15
CA THR A 318 -27.85 -4.14 -1.00
C THR A 318 -29.29 -4.15 -0.49
N ASP A 319 -30.25 -4.52 -1.36
CA ASP A 319 -31.67 -4.58 -1.07
C ASP A 319 -32.19 -6.03 -1.10
N VAL A 320 -32.13 -6.69 0.05
CA VAL A 320 -32.75 -7.99 0.22
C VAL A 320 -34.17 -7.77 0.76
N LYS A 321 -35.20 -8.09 -0.05
CA LYS A 321 -36.57 -8.19 0.43
C LYS A 321 -36.71 -9.54 1.15
N LEU A 322 -36.87 -9.49 2.46
CA LEU A 322 -37.20 -10.64 3.31
C LEU A 322 -38.65 -11.07 3.10
#